data_b7d635f1161ca8d9c89bdb641867e794
#
_entry.id   b7d635f1161ca8d9c89bdb641867e794
#
_cell.length_a   1.000
_cell.length_b   1.000
_cell.length_c   1.000
_cell.angle_alpha   90.00
_cell.angle_beta   90.00
_cell.angle_gamma   90.00
#
_symmetry.space_group_name_H-M   'P 1'
#
loop_
_entity.id
_entity.type
_entity.pdbx_description
1 polymer ?
#
loop_
_entity_poly.entity_id
_entity_poly.type
_entity_poly.pdbx_seq_one_letter_code
_entity_poly.pdbx_strand_id
1 'polypeptide(L)'
;MTAIRKDFANFHDRLRLRMLSRRLSFLLASGVCLFHLAARADLWCTGYYPGWEQGAMPASSIDFAALTHIIHFSIVPNTDGTLNSSANSLSSGNSSDIISHGHAAGKKVLFCVGGAGSQTGFQGATSSTNRGAFVTNLVNLMSARAYDGIDIDWEPLDPSDANQFTNFVNGLRIALNAINPRPLLTAAVASPPTPPTLLASVQSQIDQINLMTYDLSGPYPGWVTWFNAPIYDGGFTFPSTGGLVPSADGMVSSVTSAGVPAGKLGIGIAFYGWIWSGGTGTTTGGAALPRQGWTTAPSTTQQSYNTIISTYYQSNLYSWDTLAQSAYLSINGSGSSNDKFISYDDQRTCQSKVSYARNRHLGGVMIWELAQDHHAGQPDPLLQSIKQALATPGSTAIQLNGQSIDLGFTSMPLGSYRVQWSSNVSGGPWSTLAMTNVSGTGGVLHIPDPSVNQAKRFYRVQTPP
;
A
#
# COMPACT_ATOMS: atom_id res chain seq x y z
N MET A 1 -23.92 23.90 -83.14
CA MET A 1 -23.25 24.66 -82.05
C MET A 1 -23.93 24.47 -80.67
N THR A 2 -24.51 23.31 -80.42
CA THR A 2 -25.29 23.11 -79.16
C THR A 2 -24.76 21.92 -78.30
N ALA A 3 -23.69 21.27 -78.67
CA ALA A 3 -23.15 20.11 -77.95
C ALA A 3 -21.92 20.41 -77.11
N ILE A 4 -21.25 21.56 -77.31
CA ILE A 4 -19.98 21.87 -76.61
C ILE A 4 -20.20 22.65 -75.25
N ARG A 5 -21.41 23.21 -75.03
CA ARG A 5 -21.70 23.94 -73.77
C ARG A 5 -22.15 23.07 -72.56
N LYS A 6 -22.51 21.80 -72.77
CA LYS A 6 -22.94 20.91 -71.69
C LYS A 6 -21.79 20.22 -70.97
N ASP A 7 -20.63 20.08 -71.58
CA ASP A 7 -19.49 19.39 -70.98
C ASP A 7 -18.66 20.28 -70.00
N PHE A 8 -18.71 21.59 -70.19
CA PHE A 8 -18.00 22.50 -69.25
C PHE A 8 -18.70 22.72 -67.89
N ALA A 9 -20.01 22.62 -67.86
CA ALA A 9 -20.76 22.75 -66.57
C ALA A 9 -20.52 21.50 -65.66
N ASN A 10 -20.44 20.32 -66.25
CA ASN A 10 -20.21 19.07 -65.49
C ASN A 10 -18.76 18.91 -64.98
N PHE A 11 -17.79 19.62 -65.60
CA PHE A 11 -16.39 19.55 -65.17
C PHE A 11 -16.13 20.41 -63.93
N HIS A 12 -16.77 21.56 -63.82
CA HIS A 12 -16.66 22.45 -62.66
C HIS A 12 -17.35 21.88 -61.41
N ASP A 13 -18.47 21.23 -61.55
CA ASP A 13 -19.17 20.59 -60.44
C ASP A 13 -18.45 19.35 -59.90
N ARG A 14 -17.82 18.57 -60.78
CA ARG A 14 -17.00 17.42 -60.37
C ARG A 14 -15.69 17.84 -59.66
N LEU A 15 -15.11 18.99 -60.01
CA LEU A 15 -13.96 19.53 -59.27
C LEU A 15 -14.35 20.14 -57.91
N ARG A 16 -15.52 20.77 -57.81
CA ARG A 16 -16.00 21.30 -56.51
C ARG A 16 -16.37 20.16 -55.53
N LEU A 17 -16.99 19.11 -55.99
CA LEU A 17 -17.30 17.95 -55.17
C LEU A 17 -16.03 17.17 -54.74
N ARG A 18 -15.00 17.09 -55.56
CA ARG A 18 -13.71 16.47 -55.17
C ARG A 18 -12.89 17.32 -54.21
N MET A 19 -12.97 18.64 -54.26
CA MET A 19 -12.34 19.52 -53.31
C MET A 19 -13.08 19.60 -51.94
N LEU A 20 -14.40 19.50 -51.94
CA LEU A 20 -15.15 19.37 -50.67
C LEU A 20 -14.94 18.03 -50.02
N SER A 21 -14.89 16.93 -50.78
CA SER A 21 -14.60 15.60 -50.18
C SER A 21 -13.18 15.48 -49.61
N ARG A 22 -12.19 16.13 -50.26
CA ARG A 22 -10.82 16.18 -49.72
C ARG A 22 -10.67 17.10 -48.46
N ARG A 23 -11.47 18.16 -48.38
CA ARG A 23 -11.49 19.00 -47.15
C ARG A 23 -12.28 18.35 -46.00
N LEU A 24 -13.30 17.56 -46.26
CA LEU A 24 -14.00 16.81 -45.26
C LEU A 24 -13.18 15.57 -44.77
N SER A 25 -12.39 14.94 -45.64
CA SER A 25 -11.51 13.84 -45.25
C SER A 25 -10.27 14.30 -44.48
N PHE A 26 -9.87 15.56 -44.59
CA PHE A 26 -8.78 16.13 -43.74
C PHE A 26 -9.26 16.61 -42.38
N LEU A 27 -10.55 16.85 -42.18
CA LEU A 27 -11.13 17.23 -40.87
C LEU A 27 -11.55 15.99 -40.05
N LEU A 28 -11.62 14.80 -40.61
CA LEU A 28 -11.92 13.55 -39.94
C LEU A 28 -10.66 12.72 -39.59
N ALA A 29 -9.47 13.16 -40.03
CA ALA A 29 -8.19 12.53 -39.69
C ALA A 29 -7.46 13.22 -38.53
N SER A 30 -8.03 14.27 -37.93
CA SER A 30 -7.69 14.74 -36.59
C SER A 30 -8.46 13.89 -35.59
N GLY A 31 -8.27 12.56 -35.69
CA GLY A 31 -8.71 11.65 -34.66
C GLY A 31 -8.07 12.11 -33.36
N VAL A 32 -8.87 12.77 -32.52
CA VAL A 32 -8.60 12.83 -31.09
C VAL A 32 -8.50 11.36 -30.67
N CYS A 33 -7.27 10.85 -30.58
CA CYS A 33 -7.00 9.71 -29.73
C CYS A 33 -7.34 10.19 -28.32
N LEU A 34 -8.61 10.11 -27.95
CA LEU A 34 -9.03 9.99 -26.57
C LEU A 34 -8.37 8.69 -26.11
N PHE A 35 -7.11 8.79 -25.67
CA PHE A 35 -6.64 7.84 -24.70
C PHE A 35 -7.65 7.95 -23.56
N HIS A 36 -8.50 6.96 -23.47
CA HIS A 36 -9.11 6.63 -22.21
C HIS A 36 -7.92 6.31 -21.30
N LEU A 37 -7.40 7.33 -20.61
CA LEU A 37 -6.78 7.11 -19.33
C LEU A 37 -7.89 6.42 -18.55
N ALA A 38 -7.84 5.08 -18.51
CA ALA A 38 -8.60 4.35 -17.54
C ALA A 38 -8.31 5.05 -16.22
N ALA A 39 -9.32 5.65 -15.61
CA ALA A 39 -9.18 6.29 -14.33
C ALA A 39 -8.54 5.24 -13.43
N ARG A 40 -7.27 5.47 -13.09
CA ARG A 40 -6.52 4.55 -12.25
C ARG A 40 -7.24 4.60 -10.92
N ALA A 41 -7.80 3.47 -10.49
CA ALA A 41 -8.46 3.41 -9.20
C ALA A 41 -7.48 3.90 -8.13
N ASP A 42 -7.92 4.85 -7.32
CA ASP A 42 -7.10 5.35 -6.23
C ASP A 42 -6.82 4.20 -5.26
N LEU A 43 -5.56 4.09 -4.83
CA LEU A 43 -5.19 3.11 -3.82
C LEU A 43 -5.92 3.43 -2.51
N TRP A 44 -6.47 2.40 -1.85
CA TRP A 44 -6.88 2.61 -0.46
C TRP A 44 -5.65 2.73 0.45
N CYS A 45 -5.84 3.40 1.58
CA CYS A 45 -4.93 3.42 2.71
C CYS A 45 -5.74 3.08 3.96
N THR A 46 -5.53 1.89 4.50
CA THR A 46 -6.22 1.39 5.67
C THR A 46 -5.31 1.50 6.88
N GLY A 47 -5.67 2.31 7.88
CA GLY A 47 -4.91 2.47 9.12
C GLY A 47 -5.52 1.66 10.26
N TYR A 48 -4.74 0.78 10.90
CA TYR A 48 -5.15 0.11 12.12
C TYR A 48 -4.93 1.05 13.31
N TYR A 49 -5.95 1.17 14.15
CA TYR A 49 -5.96 2.03 15.32
C TYR A 49 -6.41 1.25 16.54
N PRO A 50 -5.47 0.82 17.39
CA PRO A 50 -5.79 0.01 18.55
C PRO A 50 -6.55 0.80 19.63
N GLY A 51 -7.54 0.15 20.23
CA GLY A 51 -8.33 0.77 21.30
C GLY A 51 -7.51 1.14 22.55
N TRP A 52 -6.42 0.41 22.81
CA TRP A 52 -5.52 0.73 23.95
C TRP A 52 -4.62 1.94 23.68
N GLU A 53 -4.47 2.38 22.44
CA GLU A 53 -3.66 3.54 22.07
C GLU A 53 -4.43 4.87 22.13
N GLN A 54 -5.76 4.85 22.29
CA GLN A 54 -6.58 6.06 22.26
C GLN A 54 -6.27 7.05 23.38
N GLY A 55 -5.61 6.58 24.46
CA GLY A 55 -5.11 7.45 25.50
C GLY A 55 -3.82 8.20 25.14
N ALA A 56 -2.93 7.55 24.38
CA ALA A 56 -1.66 8.10 23.95
C ALA A 56 -1.78 8.89 22.64
N MET A 57 -2.62 8.40 21.72
CA MET A 57 -2.96 9.05 20.45
C MET A 57 -4.49 9.24 20.37
N PRO A 58 -5.05 10.36 20.79
CA PRO A 58 -6.48 10.62 20.66
C PRO A 58 -6.95 10.60 19.19
N ALA A 59 -8.18 10.14 18.91
CA ALA A 59 -8.71 10.10 17.54
C ALA A 59 -8.67 11.46 16.84
N SER A 60 -8.79 12.57 17.59
CA SER A 60 -8.68 13.94 17.08
C SER A 60 -7.29 14.31 16.54
N SER A 61 -6.24 13.55 16.87
CA SER A 61 -4.87 13.79 16.39
C SER A 61 -4.55 13.04 15.08
N ILE A 62 -5.42 12.13 14.64
CA ILE A 62 -5.23 11.37 13.39
C ILE A 62 -5.36 12.29 12.17
N ASP A 63 -4.37 12.28 11.29
CA ASP A 63 -4.51 12.91 9.97
C ASP A 63 -5.34 12.01 9.04
N PHE A 64 -6.66 12.10 9.16
CA PHE A 64 -7.60 11.35 8.32
C PHE A 64 -7.44 11.62 6.81
N ALA A 65 -6.83 12.73 6.40
CA ALA A 65 -6.60 12.99 4.98
C ALA A 65 -5.60 12.00 4.34
N ALA A 66 -4.78 11.34 5.17
CA ALA A 66 -3.87 10.28 4.71
C ALA A 66 -4.57 8.93 4.50
N LEU A 67 -5.77 8.75 5.05
CA LEU A 67 -6.46 7.47 5.15
C LEU A 67 -7.72 7.43 4.26
N THR A 68 -8.12 6.24 3.87
CA THR A 68 -9.43 5.95 3.27
C THR A 68 -10.32 5.16 4.22
N HIS A 69 -9.70 4.27 4.99
CA HIS A 69 -10.35 3.37 5.94
C HIS A 69 -9.58 3.37 7.25
N ILE A 70 -10.30 3.23 8.36
CA ILE A 70 -9.76 3.04 9.70
C ILE A 70 -10.30 1.72 10.23
N ILE A 71 -9.40 0.89 10.75
CA ILE A 71 -9.76 -0.34 11.45
C ILE A 71 -9.55 -0.12 12.94
N HIS A 72 -10.64 -0.02 13.68
CA HIS A 72 -10.60 0.04 15.15
C HIS A 72 -10.32 -1.36 15.71
N PHE A 73 -9.13 -1.56 16.23
CA PHE A 73 -8.60 -2.87 16.59
C PHE A 73 -8.65 -3.08 18.12
N SER A 74 -9.19 -4.15 18.70
CA SER A 74 -9.99 -5.20 18.09
C SER A 74 -10.97 -5.80 19.13
N ILE A 75 -11.96 -6.52 18.66
CA ILE A 75 -12.84 -7.38 19.46
C ILE A 75 -12.26 -8.79 19.46
N VAL A 76 -12.15 -9.45 20.61
CA VAL A 76 -11.69 -10.84 20.69
C VAL A 76 -12.88 -11.79 20.71
N PRO A 77 -12.93 -12.81 19.81
CA PRO A 77 -14.00 -13.79 19.84
C PRO A 77 -13.80 -14.79 20.99
N ASN A 78 -14.86 -15.05 21.76
CA ASN A 78 -14.89 -16.17 22.70
C ASN A 78 -15.30 -17.46 21.97
N THR A 79 -14.90 -18.61 22.52
CA THR A 79 -15.16 -19.93 21.92
C THR A 79 -16.65 -20.27 21.78
N ASP A 80 -17.52 -19.63 22.54
CA ASP A 80 -18.98 -19.80 22.48
C ASP A 80 -19.67 -18.85 21.45
N GLY A 81 -18.89 -18.00 20.75
CA GLY A 81 -19.40 -17.03 19.79
C GLY A 81 -19.81 -15.69 20.39
N THR A 82 -19.63 -15.49 21.68
CA THR A 82 -19.76 -14.15 22.31
C THR A 82 -18.56 -13.29 22.01
N LEU A 83 -18.68 -11.96 22.22
CA LEU A 83 -17.68 -10.97 21.85
C LEU A 83 -17.09 -10.31 23.09
N ASN A 84 -15.76 -10.33 23.20
CA ASN A 84 -15.03 -9.60 24.25
C ASN A 84 -14.51 -8.27 23.71
N SER A 85 -15.24 -7.18 23.96
CA SER A 85 -14.85 -5.83 23.57
C SER A 85 -13.93 -5.13 24.55
N SER A 86 -13.71 -5.71 25.73
CA SER A 86 -12.86 -5.11 26.76
C SER A 86 -11.39 -5.53 26.65
N ALA A 87 -11.11 -6.68 26.02
CA ALA A 87 -9.75 -7.22 25.91
C ALA A 87 -8.76 -6.21 25.30
N ASN A 88 -9.19 -5.49 24.25
CA ASN A 88 -8.37 -4.49 23.56
C ASN A 88 -9.00 -3.08 23.64
N SER A 89 -9.70 -2.80 24.73
CA SER A 89 -10.24 -1.47 25.04
C SER A 89 -11.24 -0.90 24.01
N LEU A 90 -11.95 -1.74 23.23
CA LEU A 90 -13.02 -1.29 22.34
C LEU A 90 -14.31 -1.00 23.14
N SER A 91 -14.22 -0.07 24.09
CA SER A 91 -15.41 0.42 24.81
C SER A 91 -16.38 1.13 23.84
N SER A 92 -17.63 1.35 24.28
CA SER A 92 -18.59 2.14 23.49
C SER A 92 -18.13 3.59 23.33
N GLY A 93 -17.46 4.16 24.34
CA GLY A 93 -16.88 5.50 24.27
C GLY A 93 -15.77 5.61 23.24
N ASN A 94 -14.80 4.68 23.27
CA ASN A 94 -13.71 4.63 22.30
C ASN A 94 -14.24 4.42 20.86
N SER A 95 -15.25 3.57 20.71
CA SER A 95 -15.88 3.36 19.40
C SER A 95 -16.57 4.63 18.89
N SER A 96 -17.34 5.31 19.74
CA SER A 96 -18.04 6.55 19.36
C SER A 96 -17.05 7.66 18.98
N ASP A 97 -15.92 7.77 19.67
CA ASP A 97 -14.89 8.76 19.40
C ASP A 97 -14.28 8.58 17.99
N ILE A 98 -13.73 7.40 17.70
CA ILE A 98 -13.10 7.15 16.40
C ILE A 98 -14.10 7.20 15.24
N ILE A 99 -15.34 6.72 15.43
CA ILE A 99 -16.39 6.75 14.42
C ILE A 99 -16.77 8.21 14.11
N SER A 100 -16.98 9.01 15.15
CA SER A 100 -17.32 10.43 14.99
C SER A 100 -16.29 11.21 14.18
N HIS A 101 -15.01 11.06 14.53
CA HIS A 101 -13.91 11.74 13.83
C HIS A 101 -13.73 11.20 12.40
N GLY A 102 -13.77 9.89 12.21
CA GLY A 102 -13.65 9.27 10.89
C GLY A 102 -14.79 9.68 9.94
N HIS A 103 -16.05 9.63 10.41
CA HIS A 103 -17.20 10.05 9.61
C HIS A 103 -17.19 11.54 9.31
N ALA A 104 -16.82 12.39 10.28
CA ALA A 104 -16.66 13.84 10.04
C ALA A 104 -15.61 14.13 8.95
N ALA A 105 -14.58 13.28 8.82
CA ALA A 105 -13.59 13.34 7.75
C ALA A 105 -14.00 12.62 6.47
N GLY A 106 -15.21 12.06 6.39
CA GLY A 106 -15.71 11.31 5.22
C GLY A 106 -15.04 9.95 5.02
N LYS A 107 -14.50 9.33 6.08
CA LYS A 107 -13.79 8.04 6.02
C LYS A 107 -14.67 6.89 6.49
N LYS A 108 -14.31 5.68 6.06
CA LYS A 108 -14.93 4.44 6.52
C LYS A 108 -14.25 3.95 7.79
N VAL A 109 -15.03 3.61 8.80
CA VAL A 109 -14.56 3.08 10.08
C VAL A 109 -15.12 1.70 10.29
N LEU A 110 -14.25 0.70 10.32
CA LEU A 110 -14.59 -0.69 10.59
C LEU A 110 -14.08 -1.08 11.98
N PHE A 111 -14.67 -2.10 12.60
CA PHE A 111 -13.98 -2.74 13.72
C PHE A 111 -13.35 -4.05 13.29
N CYS A 112 -12.23 -4.39 13.89
CA CYS A 112 -11.57 -5.66 13.73
C CYS A 112 -12.10 -6.68 14.71
N VAL A 113 -12.29 -7.93 14.26
CA VAL A 113 -12.46 -9.09 15.12
C VAL A 113 -11.26 -9.99 14.99
N GLY A 114 -10.59 -10.30 16.11
CA GLY A 114 -9.42 -11.16 16.17
C GLY A 114 -8.16 -10.47 16.67
N GLY A 115 -7.05 -10.73 15.98
CA GLY A 115 -5.70 -10.35 16.32
C GLY A 115 -4.85 -11.55 16.75
N ALA A 116 -3.58 -11.30 17.04
CA ALA A 116 -2.62 -12.32 17.44
C ALA A 116 -3.14 -13.21 18.58
N GLY A 117 -3.06 -14.54 18.38
CA GLY A 117 -3.52 -15.53 19.35
C GLY A 117 -5.03 -15.78 19.39
N SER A 118 -5.80 -15.25 18.44
CA SER A 118 -7.26 -15.38 18.38
C SER A 118 -7.76 -16.73 17.85
N GLN A 119 -6.88 -17.59 17.33
CA GLN A 119 -7.24 -18.86 16.67
C GLN A 119 -8.24 -19.71 17.46
N THR A 120 -7.94 -19.99 18.72
CA THR A 120 -8.83 -20.84 19.57
C THR A 120 -10.22 -20.22 19.72
N GLY A 121 -10.31 -18.89 19.88
CA GLY A 121 -11.57 -18.17 19.94
C GLY A 121 -12.38 -18.35 18.67
N PHE A 122 -11.75 -18.15 17.53
CA PHE A 122 -12.39 -18.34 16.22
C PHE A 122 -12.81 -19.80 15.98
N GLN A 123 -11.96 -20.78 16.27
CA GLN A 123 -12.31 -22.20 16.09
C GLN A 123 -13.58 -22.57 16.85
N GLY A 124 -13.73 -22.11 18.09
CA GLY A 124 -14.95 -22.30 18.87
C GLY A 124 -16.14 -21.51 18.33
N ALA A 125 -15.97 -20.22 18.08
CA ALA A 125 -17.02 -19.32 17.60
C ALA A 125 -17.57 -19.69 16.22
N THR A 126 -16.72 -20.22 15.32
CA THR A 126 -17.09 -20.60 13.95
C THR A 126 -17.49 -22.06 13.81
N SER A 127 -17.51 -22.83 14.91
CA SER A 127 -18.07 -24.19 14.90
C SER A 127 -19.48 -24.22 14.32
N SER A 128 -19.93 -25.38 13.86
CA SER A 128 -21.28 -25.54 13.28
C SER A 128 -22.39 -25.11 14.23
N THR A 129 -22.18 -25.23 15.54
CA THR A 129 -23.13 -24.85 16.59
C THR A 129 -23.15 -23.34 16.82
N ASN A 130 -21.99 -22.69 16.87
CA ASN A 130 -21.88 -21.31 17.36
C ASN A 130 -21.86 -20.26 16.22
N ARG A 131 -21.46 -20.65 15.00
CA ARG A 131 -21.25 -19.72 13.87
C ARG A 131 -22.43 -18.81 13.59
N GLY A 132 -23.66 -19.30 13.65
CA GLY A 132 -24.85 -18.49 13.40
C GLY A 132 -25.03 -17.37 14.44
N ALA A 133 -24.86 -17.70 15.71
CA ALA A 133 -24.89 -16.75 16.81
C ALA A 133 -23.73 -15.75 16.72
N PHE A 134 -22.52 -16.23 16.41
CA PHE A 134 -21.34 -15.38 16.25
C PHE A 134 -21.51 -14.33 15.15
N VAL A 135 -21.97 -14.75 13.95
CA VAL A 135 -22.29 -13.81 12.85
C VAL A 135 -23.33 -12.77 13.28
N THR A 136 -24.40 -13.22 13.97
CA THR A 136 -25.43 -12.31 14.48
C THR A 136 -24.86 -11.31 15.48
N ASN A 137 -24.00 -11.74 16.41
CA ASN A 137 -23.37 -10.89 17.40
C ASN A 137 -22.47 -9.82 16.75
N LEU A 138 -21.67 -10.19 15.72
CA LEU A 138 -20.84 -9.28 14.97
C LEU A 138 -21.66 -8.20 14.25
N VAL A 139 -22.70 -8.60 13.53
CA VAL A 139 -23.59 -7.68 12.81
C VAL A 139 -24.36 -6.76 13.76
N ASN A 140 -24.84 -7.28 14.89
CA ASN A 140 -25.50 -6.47 15.91
C ASN A 140 -24.54 -5.43 16.51
N LEU A 141 -23.30 -5.81 16.84
CA LEU A 141 -22.30 -4.88 17.35
C LEU A 141 -21.98 -3.78 16.34
N MET A 142 -21.74 -4.17 15.06
CA MET A 142 -21.49 -3.25 13.96
C MET A 142 -22.59 -2.21 13.86
N SER A 143 -23.84 -2.66 13.80
CA SER A 143 -25.01 -1.80 13.63
C SER A 143 -25.24 -0.91 14.86
N ALA A 144 -25.15 -1.48 16.07
CA ALA A 144 -25.38 -0.75 17.33
C ALA A 144 -24.36 0.36 17.57
N ARG A 145 -23.14 0.22 17.07
CA ARG A 145 -22.07 1.21 17.19
C ARG A 145 -21.87 2.07 15.94
N ALA A 146 -22.64 1.83 14.88
CA ALA A 146 -22.56 2.55 13.60
C ALA A 146 -21.21 2.43 12.87
N TYR A 147 -20.54 1.27 12.95
CA TYR A 147 -19.40 0.96 12.09
C TYR A 147 -19.83 0.73 10.64
N ASP A 148 -18.96 1.06 9.69
CA ASP A 148 -19.19 0.85 8.25
C ASP A 148 -18.93 -0.58 7.77
N GLY A 149 -18.39 -1.44 8.63
CA GLY A 149 -18.05 -2.81 8.26
C GLY A 149 -17.28 -3.55 9.35
N ILE A 150 -16.80 -4.74 8.95
CA ILE A 150 -16.10 -5.68 9.82
C ILE A 150 -14.79 -6.07 9.14
N ASP A 151 -13.70 -6.07 9.89
CA ASP A 151 -12.41 -6.61 9.51
C ASP A 151 -12.16 -7.93 10.24
N ILE A 152 -11.65 -8.94 9.54
CA ILE A 152 -11.34 -10.26 10.12
C ILE A 152 -9.82 -10.39 10.23
N ASP A 153 -9.35 -10.66 11.43
CA ASP A 153 -7.94 -10.90 11.71
C ASP A 153 -7.77 -12.20 12.52
N TRP A 154 -7.89 -13.33 11.82
CA TRP A 154 -7.78 -14.66 12.42
C TRP A 154 -6.34 -15.11 12.46
N GLU A 155 -5.72 -15.10 13.65
CA GLU A 155 -4.29 -15.37 13.79
C GLU A 155 -3.97 -16.47 14.83
N PRO A 156 -3.18 -17.49 14.41
CA PRO A 156 -2.88 -17.83 13.02
C PRO A 156 -4.11 -18.42 12.32
N LEU A 157 -4.19 -18.27 11.01
CA LEU A 157 -5.18 -18.94 10.16
C LEU A 157 -4.49 -20.11 9.45
N ASP A 158 -4.54 -21.28 10.07
CA ASP A 158 -3.87 -22.47 9.60
C ASP A 158 -4.66 -23.19 8.49
N PRO A 159 -4.01 -24.08 7.71
CA PRO A 159 -4.71 -24.90 6.71
C PRO A 159 -5.86 -25.74 7.29
N SER A 160 -5.77 -26.16 8.56
CA SER A 160 -6.83 -26.90 9.26
C SER A 160 -8.10 -26.08 9.50
N ASP A 161 -7.99 -24.75 9.54
CA ASP A 161 -9.11 -23.84 9.78
C ASP A 161 -9.89 -23.48 8.50
N ALA A 162 -9.37 -23.91 7.32
CA ALA A 162 -9.86 -23.46 6.01
C ALA A 162 -11.38 -23.61 5.82
N ASN A 163 -11.96 -24.74 6.24
CA ASN A 163 -13.38 -25.01 6.12
C ASN A 163 -14.21 -24.09 7.03
N GLN A 164 -13.76 -23.88 8.27
CA GLN A 164 -14.43 -23.01 9.23
C GLN A 164 -14.37 -21.55 8.77
N PHE A 165 -13.20 -21.10 8.34
CA PHE A 165 -13.01 -19.76 7.80
C PHE A 165 -13.91 -19.50 6.58
N THR A 166 -13.92 -20.41 5.60
CA THR A 166 -14.77 -20.29 4.40
C THR A 166 -16.24 -20.19 4.76
N ASN A 167 -16.74 -21.06 5.64
CA ASN A 167 -18.13 -21.05 6.08
C ASN A 167 -18.47 -19.79 6.87
N PHE A 168 -17.55 -19.30 7.69
CA PHE A 168 -17.73 -18.08 8.46
C PHE A 168 -17.79 -16.84 7.53
N VAL A 169 -16.83 -16.67 6.63
CA VAL A 169 -16.78 -15.55 5.67
C VAL A 169 -18.04 -15.52 4.80
N ASN A 170 -18.48 -16.69 4.29
CA ASN A 170 -19.71 -16.79 3.49
C ASN A 170 -20.95 -16.40 4.30
N GLY A 171 -21.08 -16.92 5.53
CA GLY A 171 -22.21 -16.60 6.41
C GLY A 171 -22.24 -15.12 6.77
N LEU A 172 -21.09 -14.54 7.11
CA LEU A 172 -20.97 -13.12 7.44
C LEU A 172 -21.33 -12.24 6.23
N ARG A 173 -20.81 -12.57 5.04
CA ARG A 173 -21.13 -11.82 3.81
C ARG A 173 -22.62 -11.85 3.48
N ILE A 174 -23.29 -13.02 3.64
CA ILE A 174 -24.75 -13.12 3.44
C ILE A 174 -25.49 -12.17 4.39
N ALA A 175 -25.10 -12.16 5.67
CA ALA A 175 -25.72 -11.28 6.66
C ALA A 175 -25.49 -9.79 6.33
N LEU A 176 -24.29 -9.41 5.93
CA LEU A 176 -23.94 -8.03 5.55
C LEU A 176 -24.66 -7.58 4.26
N ASN A 177 -24.88 -8.48 3.31
CA ASN A 177 -25.61 -8.15 2.07
C ASN A 177 -27.09 -7.82 2.29
N ALA A 178 -27.67 -8.20 3.45
CA ALA A 178 -29.03 -7.82 3.81
C ALA A 178 -29.17 -6.38 4.30
N ILE A 179 -28.06 -5.66 4.49
CA ILE A 179 -28.01 -4.29 5.02
C ILE A 179 -27.78 -3.31 3.87
N ASN A 180 -28.47 -2.18 3.89
CA ASN A 180 -28.33 -1.12 2.89
C ASN A 180 -28.04 0.24 3.59
N PRO A 181 -26.94 0.96 3.25
CA PRO A 181 -25.90 0.54 2.32
C PRO A 181 -25.14 -0.70 2.81
N ARG A 182 -24.65 -1.51 1.85
CA ARG A 182 -23.92 -2.76 2.15
C ARG A 182 -22.62 -2.46 2.91
N PRO A 183 -22.43 -3.01 4.13
CA PRO A 183 -21.20 -2.83 4.89
C PRO A 183 -20.01 -3.52 4.23
N LEU A 184 -18.81 -3.01 4.52
CA LEU A 184 -17.56 -3.60 4.07
C LEU A 184 -17.22 -4.85 4.88
N LEU A 185 -16.55 -5.80 4.21
CA LEU A 185 -15.89 -6.94 4.84
C LEU A 185 -14.44 -6.97 4.38
N THR A 186 -13.53 -6.76 5.30
CA THR A 186 -12.08 -6.80 5.04
C THR A 186 -11.41 -7.90 5.84
N ALA A 187 -10.19 -8.25 5.50
CA ALA A 187 -9.41 -9.19 6.27
C ALA A 187 -7.92 -8.81 6.28
N ALA A 188 -7.29 -8.91 7.46
CA ALA A 188 -5.84 -8.96 7.61
C ALA A 188 -5.38 -10.43 7.54
N VAL A 189 -4.30 -10.70 6.80
CA VAL A 189 -3.87 -12.07 6.54
C VAL A 189 -2.33 -12.18 6.48
N ALA A 190 -1.78 -13.13 7.25
CA ALA A 190 -0.41 -13.61 7.10
C ALA A 190 -0.38 -14.81 6.13
N SER A 191 0.47 -14.77 5.12
CA SER A 191 0.63 -15.90 4.20
C SER A 191 2.13 -16.16 3.91
N PRO A 192 2.75 -17.22 4.43
CA PRO A 192 2.15 -18.22 5.32
C PRO A 192 1.80 -17.70 6.72
N PRO A 193 1.05 -18.40 7.59
CA PRO A 193 0.60 -19.78 7.42
C PRO A 193 -0.65 -19.96 6.53
N THR A 194 -1.42 -18.88 6.27
CA THR A 194 -2.66 -18.99 5.49
C THR A 194 -2.39 -19.44 4.05
N PRO A 195 -3.03 -20.54 3.59
CA PRO A 195 -2.84 -20.99 2.21
C PRO A 195 -3.36 -19.97 1.19
N PRO A 196 -2.59 -19.61 0.15
CA PRO A 196 -3.06 -18.71 -0.92
C PRO A 196 -4.32 -19.20 -1.63
N THR A 197 -4.49 -20.53 -1.76
CA THR A 197 -5.69 -21.15 -2.35
C THR A 197 -6.95 -20.93 -1.52
N LEU A 198 -6.83 -20.84 -0.18
CA LEU A 198 -7.94 -20.46 0.69
C LEU A 198 -8.38 -19.03 0.39
N LEU A 199 -7.44 -18.10 0.30
CA LEU A 199 -7.76 -16.71 -0.04
C LEU A 199 -8.43 -16.60 -1.41
N ALA A 200 -7.94 -17.35 -2.41
CA ALA A 200 -8.55 -17.42 -3.73
C ALA A 200 -10.00 -17.93 -3.70
N SER A 201 -10.31 -18.87 -2.81
CA SER A 201 -11.67 -19.44 -2.69
C SER A 201 -12.68 -18.45 -2.10
N VAL A 202 -12.25 -17.52 -1.24
CA VAL A 202 -13.14 -16.59 -0.52
C VAL A 202 -13.04 -15.13 -1.01
N GLN A 203 -12.09 -14.81 -1.89
CA GLN A 203 -11.80 -13.43 -2.30
C GLN A 203 -13.01 -12.66 -2.85
N SER A 204 -13.98 -13.36 -3.45
CA SER A 204 -15.20 -12.73 -3.95
C SER A 204 -16.12 -12.18 -2.85
N GLN A 205 -15.96 -12.70 -1.63
CA GLN A 205 -16.75 -12.31 -0.45
C GLN A 205 -16.12 -11.15 0.32
N ILE A 206 -14.82 -10.89 0.11
CA ILE A 206 -14.03 -9.91 0.85
C ILE A 206 -13.76 -8.69 -0.04
N ASP A 207 -13.94 -7.50 0.50
CA ASP A 207 -13.75 -6.24 -0.23
C ASP A 207 -12.26 -5.84 -0.30
N GLN A 208 -11.50 -6.02 0.80
CA GLN A 208 -10.05 -5.80 0.86
C GLN A 208 -9.39 -6.97 1.59
N ILE A 209 -8.33 -7.52 1.01
CA ILE A 209 -7.44 -8.49 1.65
C ILE A 209 -6.11 -7.79 1.91
N ASN A 210 -5.87 -7.44 3.16
CA ASN A 210 -4.67 -6.73 3.60
C ASN A 210 -3.62 -7.74 4.04
N LEU A 211 -2.59 -7.96 3.21
CA LEU A 211 -1.51 -8.88 3.51
C LEU A 211 -0.59 -8.26 4.57
N MET A 212 -0.37 -8.97 5.66
CA MET A 212 0.55 -8.59 6.73
C MET A 212 1.99 -8.85 6.28
N THR A 213 2.52 -7.97 5.40
CA THR A 213 3.85 -8.08 4.81
C THR A 213 4.93 -7.50 5.72
N TYR A 214 4.85 -7.84 6.99
CA TYR A 214 5.79 -7.53 8.06
C TYR A 214 5.92 -8.76 8.98
N ASP A 215 6.81 -8.69 9.98
CA ASP A 215 7.23 -9.82 10.82
C ASP A 215 7.80 -10.98 9.97
N LEU A 216 8.43 -10.62 8.85
CA LEU A 216 8.97 -11.57 7.87
C LEU A 216 10.35 -12.10 8.27
N SER A 217 10.73 -11.94 9.53
CA SER A 217 12.04 -12.37 10.04
C SER A 217 11.98 -12.78 11.51
N GLY A 218 12.93 -13.62 11.92
CA GLY A 218 13.04 -14.05 13.31
C GLY A 218 14.28 -14.91 13.55
N PRO A 219 14.71 -15.11 14.81
CA PRO A 219 15.91 -15.86 15.16
C PRO A 219 15.65 -17.38 15.14
N TYR A 220 15.04 -17.87 14.06
CA TYR A 220 14.70 -19.29 13.91
C TYR A 220 15.92 -20.13 13.48
N PRO A 221 15.99 -21.40 13.85
CA PRO A 221 17.07 -22.29 13.42
C PRO A 221 17.20 -22.35 11.88
N GLY A 222 18.42 -22.17 11.38
CA GLY A 222 18.72 -22.20 9.94
C GLY A 222 18.38 -20.92 9.19
N TRP A 223 17.90 -19.88 9.89
CA TRP A 223 17.66 -18.55 9.33
C TRP A 223 18.92 -17.68 9.36
N VAL A 224 18.76 -16.47 8.85
CA VAL A 224 19.75 -15.38 8.86
C VAL A 224 19.10 -14.11 9.44
N THR A 225 19.89 -13.12 9.85
CA THR A 225 19.38 -11.79 10.12
C THR A 225 18.69 -11.26 8.86
N TRP A 226 17.43 -10.88 8.97
CA TRP A 226 16.64 -10.44 7.84
C TRP A 226 15.75 -9.25 8.21
N PHE A 227 15.24 -8.58 7.18
CA PHE A 227 14.39 -7.40 7.34
C PHE A 227 13.02 -7.77 7.90
N ASN A 228 12.45 -6.84 8.67
CA ASN A 228 11.08 -6.95 9.19
C ASN A 228 10.05 -7.01 8.06
N ALA A 229 10.14 -6.07 7.12
CA ALA A 229 9.10 -5.83 6.12
C ALA A 229 9.70 -5.46 4.74
N PRO A 230 10.60 -6.28 4.16
CA PRO A 230 11.25 -5.98 2.89
C PRO A 230 10.26 -6.06 1.74
N ILE A 231 10.43 -5.21 0.72
CA ILE A 231 9.64 -5.30 -0.51
C ILE A 231 10.05 -6.52 -1.32
N TYR A 232 11.37 -6.77 -1.47
CA TYR A 232 11.90 -7.87 -2.28
C TYR A 232 12.86 -8.75 -1.47
N ASP A 233 12.99 -10.01 -1.90
CA ASP A 233 14.00 -10.94 -1.38
C ASP A 233 15.43 -10.65 -1.92
N GLY A 234 15.51 -9.87 -3.02
CA GLY A 234 16.77 -9.53 -3.67
C GLY A 234 17.49 -10.74 -4.30
N GLY A 235 16.81 -11.85 -4.50
CA GLY A 235 17.39 -13.12 -4.95
C GLY A 235 18.17 -13.87 -3.87
N PHE A 236 18.05 -13.44 -2.60
CA PHE A 236 18.75 -14.08 -1.50
C PHE A 236 17.98 -15.31 -1.00
N THR A 237 18.73 -16.37 -0.66
CA THR A 237 18.17 -17.61 -0.17
C THR A 237 18.72 -17.98 1.21
N PHE A 238 17.95 -18.72 1.97
CA PHE A 238 18.43 -19.32 3.22
C PHE A 238 19.56 -20.33 2.93
N PRO A 239 20.72 -20.21 3.56
CA PRO A 239 21.80 -21.17 3.36
C PRO A 239 21.43 -22.60 3.74
N SER A 240 20.49 -22.78 4.67
CA SER A 240 20.05 -24.06 5.19
C SER A 240 19.11 -24.83 4.24
N THR A 241 18.29 -24.13 3.44
CA THR A 241 17.23 -24.76 2.64
C THR A 241 17.31 -24.43 1.15
N GLY A 242 18.06 -23.37 0.76
CA GLY A 242 18.07 -22.84 -0.59
C GLY A 242 16.77 -22.11 -0.99
N GLY A 243 15.76 -22.05 -0.10
CA GLY A 243 14.52 -21.29 -0.35
C GLY A 243 14.75 -19.79 -0.26
N LEU A 244 13.99 -19.02 -1.02
CA LEU A 244 14.02 -17.54 -0.95
C LEU A 244 13.64 -17.05 0.45
N VAL A 245 14.29 -15.99 0.91
CA VAL A 245 13.88 -15.30 2.15
C VAL A 245 12.54 -14.58 1.93
N PRO A 246 11.72 -14.41 2.98
CA PRO A 246 10.40 -13.79 2.86
C PRO A 246 10.48 -12.33 2.39
N SER A 247 9.49 -11.93 1.58
CA SER A 247 9.32 -10.55 1.10
C SER A 247 7.86 -10.25 0.77
N ALA A 248 7.50 -8.98 0.71
CA ALA A 248 6.17 -8.56 0.28
C ALA A 248 5.87 -9.02 -1.15
N ASP A 249 6.84 -8.93 -2.08
CA ASP A 249 6.67 -9.36 -3.47
C ASP A 249 6.47 -10.87 -3.59
N GLY A 250 7.18 -11.67 -2.79
CA GLY A 250 7.00 -13.12 -2.72
C GLY A 250 5.59 -13.49 -2.26
N MET A 251 5.09 -12.83 -1.20
CA MET A 251 3.74 -13.04 -0.68
C MET A 251 2.67 -12.63 -1.70
N VAL A 252 2.76 -11.43 -2.28
CA VAL A 252 1.84 -10.95 -3.32
C VAL A 252 1.84 -11.87 -4.52
N SER A 253 3.02 -12.29 -4.99
CA SER A 253 3.16 -13.19 -6.14
C SER A 253 2.52 -14.56 -5.87
N SER A 254 2.70 -15.10 -4.67
CA SER A 254 2.07 -16.37 -4.26
C SER A 254 0.55 -16.28 -4.26
N VAL A 255 -0.02 -15.23 -3.65
CA VAL A 255 -1.47 -15.04 -3.53
C VAL A 255 -2.12 -14.72 -4.89
N THR A 256 -1.49 -13.90 -5.73
CA THR A 256 -2.00 -13.60 -7.07
C THR A 256 -1.93 -14.82 -7.99
N SER A 257 -0.86 -15.63 -7.90
CA SER A 257 -0.73 -16.88 -8.66
C SER A 257 -1.80 -17.91 -8.29
N ALA A 258 -2.30 -17.88 -7.06
CA ALA A 258 -3.42 -18.71 -6.63
C ALA A 258 -4.78 -18.24 -7.15
N GLY A 259 -4.88 -17.05 -7.77
CA GLY A 259 -6.09 -16.54 -8.39
C GLY A 259 -6.77 -15.37 -7.67
N VAL A 260 -6.14 -14.79 -6.65
CA VAL A 260 -6.66 -13.54 -6.05
C VAL A 260 -6.34 -12.35 -6.95
N PRO A 261 -7.33 -11.56 -7.39
CA PRO A 261 -7.08 -10.35 -8.18
C PRO A 261 -6.20 -9.34 -7.42
N ALA A 262 -5.15 -8.84 -8.06
CA ALA A 262 -4.24 -7.87 -7.46
C ALA A 262 -4.96 -6.65 -6.87
N GLY A 263 -6.00 -6.15 -7.54
CA GLY A 263 -6.81 -5.02 -7.06
C GLY A 263 -7.60 -5.27 -5.77
N LYS A 264 -7.62 -6.51 -5.26
CA LYS A 264 -8.18 -6.87 -3.94
C LYS A 264 -7.14 -6.92 -2.83
N LEU A 265 -5.85 -6.83 -3.15
CA LEU A 265 -4.77 -6.95 -2.21
C LEU A 265 -4.25 -5.58 -1.76
N GLY A 266 -4.03 -5.44 -0.45
CA GLY A 266 -3.20 -4.40 0.15
C GLY A 266 -1.94 -4.99 0.74
N ILE A 267 -0.83 -4.24 0.78
CA ILE A 267 0.39 -4.66 1.48
C ILE A 267 0.59 -3.88 2.77
N GLY A 268 1.20 -4.54 3.76
CA GLY A 268 1.46 -3.98 5.07
C GLY A 268 2.65 -3.03 5.12
N ILE A 269 2.47 -1.94 5.83
CA ILE A 269 3.52 -0.99 6.22
C ILE A 269 3.59 -1.01 7.74
N ALA A 270 4.76 -1.38 8.28
CA ALA A 270 4.96 -1.49 9.71
C ALA A 270 5.46 -0.15 10.28
N PHE A 271 4.71 0.45 11.21
CA PHE A 271 5.19 1.63 11.94
C PHE A 271 6.06 1.24 13.13
N TYR A 272 6.70 0.09 13.03
CA TYR A 272 7.62 -0.48 14.02
C TYR A 272 8.76 -1.22 13.32
N GLY A 273 9.73 -1.64 14.10
CA GLY A 273 10.82 -2.47 13.60
C GLY A 273 11.28 -3.50 14.61
N TRP A 274 12.19 -4.34 14.17
CA TRP A 274 12.86 -5.35 14.98
C TRP A 274 14.32 -5.02 15.22
N ILE A 275 14.71 -5.06 16.48
CA ILE A 275 16.08 -4.92 16.92
C ILE A 275 16.66 -6.31 17.15
N TRP A 276 17.58 -6.73 16.31
CA TRP A 276 18.41 -7.90 16.52
C TRP A 276 19.61 -7.48 17.35
N SER A 277 19.91 -8.20 18.41
CA SER A 277 20.98 -7.85 19.37
C SER A 277 21.83 -9.05 19.70
N GLY A 278 23.15 -8.85 19.73
CA GLY A 278 24.10 -9.86 20.14
C GLY A 278 24.20 -11.03 19.18
N GLY A 279 24.19 -12.25 19.70
CA GLY A 279 24.51 -13.46 18.97
C GLY A 279 26.01 -13.66 18.83
N THR A 280 26.43 -14.78 18.24
CA THR A 280 27.86 -15.08 17.94
C THR A 280 28.00 -15.82 16.61
N GLY A 281 29.22 -15.78 16.05
CA GLY A 281 29.53 -16.50 14.82
C GLY A 281 29.04 -15.80 13.55
N THR A 282 28.60 -14.56 13.64
CA THR A 282 28.32 -13.71 12.47
C THR A 282 29.62 -13.13 11.90
N THR A 283 29.55 -12.54 10.73
CA THR A 283 30.73 -11.91 10.09
C THR A 283 31.25 -10.66 10.83
N THR A 284 30.44 -10.07 11.69
CA THR A 284 30.77 -8.90 12.52
C THR A 284 31.03 -9.25 13.99
N GLY A 285 30.83 -10.53 14.37
CA GLY A 285 30.90 -10.98 15.75
C GLY A 285 29.51 -11.22 16.33
N GLY A 286 28.65 -10.19 16.35
CA GLY A 286 27.22 -10.24 16.62
C GLY A 286 26.38 -9.80 15.43
N ALA A 287 25.06 -9.70 15.62
CA ALA A 287 24.11 -9.29 14.56
C ALA A 287 24.20 -7.77 14.33
N ALA A 288 24.89 -7.34 13.29
CA ALA A 288 24.99 -5.92 12.92
C ALA A 288 24.56 -5.64 11.48
N LEU A 289 24.43 -6.65 10.63
CA LEU A 289 24.10 -6.52 9.22
C LEU A 289 22.97 -7.49 8.83
N PRO A 290 22.24 -7.24 7.75
CA PRO A 290 21.32 -8.23 7.18
C PRO A 290 22.09 -9.41 6.58
N ARG A 291 21.41 -10.54 6.40
CA ARG A 291 21.91 -11.76 5.73
C ARG A 291 23.07 -12.47 6.48
N GLN A 292 23.22 -12.23 7.78
CA GLN A 292 24.21 -12.91 8.59
C GLN A 292 23.64 -14.18 9.19
N GLY A 293 24.31 -15.32 8.98
CA GLY A 293 24.11 -16.52 9.77
C GLY A 293 24.75 -16.37 11.15
N TRP A 294 24.43 -17.24 12.09
CA TRP A 294 24.95 -17.22 13.44
C TRP A 294 25.27 -18.63 13.96
N THR A 295 26.14 -18.73 14.96
CA THR A 295 26.36 -19.94 15.75
C THR A 295 25.45 -19.92 16.98
N THR A 296 25.39 -18.81 17.70
CA THR A 296 24.40 -18.56 18.75
C THR A 296 23.41 -17.51 18.25
N ALA A 297 22.13 -17.83 18.32
CA ALA A 297 21.09 -16.92 17.82
C ALA A 297 21.14 -15.56 18.55
N PRO A 298 21.00 -14.46 17.82
CA PRO A 298 20.76 -13.15 18.45
C PRO A 298 19.37 -13.10 19.10
N SER A 299 19.20 -12.20 20.07
CA SER A 299 17.88 -11.87 20.58
C SER A 299 17.20 -10.85 19.65
N THR A 300 15.86 -10.87 19.66
CA THR A 300 15.06 -9.88 18.91
C THR A 300 14.07 -9.19 19.82
N THR A 301 13.86 -7.88 19.60
CA THR A 301 12.86 -7.08 20.35
C THR A 301 12.18 -6.14 19.37
N GLN A 302 10.85 -6.10 19.43
CA GLN A 302 10.04 -5.18 18.66
C GLN A 302 10.07 -3.79 19.33
N GLN A 303 10.15 -2.73 18.52
CA GLN A 303 10.07 -1.34 18.97
C GLN A 303 9.30 -0.48 17.98
N SER A 304 8.52 0.48 18.49
CA SER A 304 7.85 1.48 17.66
C SER A 304 8.86 2.30 16.85
N TYR A 305 8.42 2.83 15.70
CA TYR A 305 9.23 3.76 14.91
C TYR A 305 9.76 4.91 15.74
N ASN A 306 8.89 5.52 16.57
CA ASN A 306 9.28 6.62 17.46
C ASN A 306 10.42 6.26 18.40
N THR A 307 10.37 5.07 19.01
CA THR A 307 11.43 4.58 19.89
C THR A 307 12.73 4.33 19.11
N ILE A 308 12.64 3.75 17.91
CA ILE A 308 13.82 3.50 17.07
C ILE A 308 14.48 4.83 16.71
N ILE A 309 13.72 5.82 16.26
CA ILE A 309 14.28 7.11 15.84
C ILE A 309 14.84 7.89 17.01
N SER A 310 14.14 7.95 18.13
CA SER A 310 14.59 8.72 19.29
C SER A 310 15.78 8.10 20.02
N THR A 311 15.92 6.76 19.98
CA THR A 311 16.91 6.04 20.79
C THR A 311 18.13 5.61 19.99
N TYR A 312 17.96 5.20 18.73
CA TYR A 312 19.02 4.52 17.99
C TYR A 312 19.44 5.24 16.71
N TYR A 313 18.60 6.11 16.17
CA TYR A 313 18.91 6.74 14.88
C TYR A 313 20.09 7.71 14.98
N GLN A 314 21.09 7.46 14.14
CA GLN A 314 22.16 8.38 13.79
C GLN A 314 22.43 8.24 12.29
N SER A 315 22.65 9.33 11.61
CA SER A 315 22.80 9.33 10.14
C SER A 315 23.95 8.46 9.64
N ASN A 316 25.02 8.33 10.42
CA ASN A 316 26.18 7.46 10.10
C ASN A 316 25.90 5.96 10.35
N LEU A 317 24.84 5.61 11.05
CA LEU A 317 24.39 4.22 11.28
C LEU A 317 23.33 3.78 10.28
N TYR A 318 22.69 4.74 9.61
CA TYR A 318 21.64 4.48 8.63
C TYR A 318 22.19 3.86 7.36
N SER A 319 21.46 2.87 6.87
CA SER A 319 21.73 2.21 5.59
C SER A 319 20.44 1.87 4.86
N TRP A 320 20.54 1.84 3.54
CA TRP A 320 19.46 1.43 2.65
C TRP A 320 19.89 0.21 1.85
N ASP A 321 19.14 -0.88 1.97
CA ASP A 321 19.34 -2.05 1.12
C ASP A 321 18.61 -1.88 -0.21
N THR A 322 19.34 -1.74 -1.29
CA THR A 322 18.77 -1.49 -2.62
C THR A 322 18.11 -2.72 -3.23
N LEU A 323 18.49 -3.93 -2.81
CA LEU A 323 17.92 -5.18 -3.31
C LEU A 323 16.61 -5.50 -2.58
N ALA A 324 16.59 -5.39 -1.26
CA ALA A 324 15.39 -5.61 -0.46
C ALA A 324 14.46 -4.39 -0.44
N GLN A 325 14.95 -3.22 -0.82
CA GLN A 325 14.30 -1.91 -0.68
C GLN A 325 13.77 -1.69 0.74
N SER A 326 14.68 -1.80 1.70
CA SER A 326 14.38 -1.70 3.13
C SER A 326 15.45 -0.87 3.84
N ALA A 327 15.00 -0.05 4.80
CA ALA A 327 15.88 0.72 5.68
C ALA A 327 16.37 -0.12 6.86
N TYR A 328 17.56 0.20 7.35
CA TYR A 328 18.09 -0.38 8.59
C TYR A 328 19.14 0.50 9.25
N LEU A 329 19.35 0.28 10.55
CA LEU A 329 20.50 0.80 11.26
C LEU A 329 21.48 -0.35 11.52
N SER A 330 22.78 -0.08 11.31
CA SER A 330 23.88 -1.00 11.61
C SER A 330 24.71 -0.45 12.77
N ILE A 331 24.64 -1.10 13.90
CA ILE A 331 25.45 -0.79 15.08
C ILE A 331 26.44 -1.94 15.27
N ASN A 332 27.69 -1.71 14.89
CA ASN A 332 28.78 -2.64 15.08
C ASN A 332 29.62 -2.15 16.27
N GLY A 333 29.29 -2.67 17.45
CA GLY A 333 29.93 -2.29 18.71
C GLY A 333 31.25 -3.03 18.95
N SER A 334 31.92 -2.69 20.03
CA SER A 334 33.15 -3.37 20.45
C SER A 334 32.85 -4.68 21.19
N GLY A 335 32.34 -5.67 20.47
CA GLY A 335 31.94 -6.96 21.02
C GLY A 335 30.49 -7.32 20.66
N SER A 336 30.26 -8.60 20.46
CA SER A 336 29.02 -9.12 19.92
C SER A 336 27.76 -8.70 20.68
N SER A 337 27.82 -8.54 22.01
CA SER A 337 26.68 -8.15 22.84
C SER A 337 26.18 -6.72 22.56
N ASN A 338 27.01 -5.86 21.99
CA ASN A 338 26.66 -4.47 21.66
C ASN A 338 26.21 -4.30 20.20
N ASP A 339 26.43 -5.32 19.38
CA ASP A 339 26.01 -5.30 17.98
C ASP A 339 24.51 -5.29 17.86
N LYS A 340 23.99 -4.45 16.94
CA LYS A 340 22.57 -4.40 16.61
C LYS A 340 22.37 -4.22 15.13
N PHE A 341 21.47 -5.04 14.59
CA PHE A 341 20.84 -4.80 13.31
C PHE A 341 19.38 -4.42 13.57
N ILE A 342 18.99 -3.21 13.18
CA ILE A 342 17.65 -2.68 13.42
C ILE A 342 16.97 -2.50 12.07
N SER A 343 15.99 -3.34 11.78
CA SER A 343 15.18 -3.28 10.56
C SER A 343 13.86 -2.59 10.86
N TYR A 344 13.50 -1.58 10.07
CA TYR A 344 12.26 -0.81 10.24
C TYR A 344 11.85 -0.17 8.91
N ASP A 345 10.57 0.24 8.83
CA ASP A 345 10.10 1.07 7.73
C ASP A 345 10.35 2.55 8.06
N ASP A 346 11.01 3.27 7.15
CA ASP A 346 11.20 4.72 7.19
C ASP A 346 10.35 5.40 6.10
N GLN A 347 10.45 6.71 5.98
CA GLN A 347 9.72 7.48 4.97
C GLN A 347 10.00 6.97 3.54
N ARG A 348 11.26 6.59 3.26
CA ARG A 348 11.67 6.05 1.96
C ARG A 348 11.03 4.69 1.68
N THR A 349 11.00 3.82 2.67
CA THR A 349 10.35 2.51 2.58
C THR A 349 8.85 2.66 2.36
N CYS A 350 8.19 3.56 3.10
CA CYS A 350 6.77 3.87 2.92
C CYS A 350 6.44 4.31 1.49
N GLN A 351 7.23 5.23 0.92
CA GLN A 351 7.07 5.69 -0.46
C GLN A 351 7.30 4.57 -1.47
N SER A 352 8.32 3.73 -1.23
CA SER A 352 8.63 2.58 -2.08
C SER A 352 7.50 1.54 -2.07
N LYS A 353 6.89 1.28 -0.91
CA LYS A 353 5.74 0.37 -0.78
C LYS A 353 4.48 0.89 -1.49
N VAL A 354 4.18 2.18 -1.38
CA VAL A 354 3.08 2.81 -2.15
C VAL A 354 3.36 2.72 -3.66
N SER A 355 4.59 2.98 -4.08
CA SER A 355 5.00 2.86 -5.49
C SER A 355 4.92 1.42 -5.98
N TYR A 356 5.34 0.46 -5.16
CA TYR A 356 5.19 -0.97 -5.42
C TYR A 356 3.72 -1.35 -5.62
N ALA A 357 2.84 -0.95 -4.70
CA ALA A 357 1.41 -1.23 -4.78
C ALA A 357 0.82 -0.72 -6.12
N ARG A 358 1.19 0.49 -6.54
CA ARG A 358 0.78 1.03 -7.83
C ARG A 358 1.30 0.22 -9.01
N ASN A 359 2.58 -0.12 -9.01
CA ASN A 359 3.23 -0.82 -10.12
C ASN A 359 2.72 -2.26 -10.28
N ARG A 360 2.33 -2.89 -9.18
CA ARG A 360 1.73 -4.23 -9.15
C ARG A 360 0.21 -4.20 -9.31
N HIS A 361 -0.40 -3.02 -9.52
CA HIS A 361 -1.85 -2.83 -9.63
C HIS A 361 -2.62 -3.38 -8.43
N LEU A 362 -2.04 -3.25 -7.23
CA LEU A 362 -2.72 -3.62 -5.99
C LEU A 362 -3.86 -2.64 -5.70
N GLY A 363 -4.76 -3.04 -4.83
CA GLY A 363 -5.85 -2.19 -4.37
C GLY A 363 -5.41 -1.12 -3.38
N GLY A 364 -4.37 -1.38 -2.56
CA GLY A 364 -3.91 -0.39 -1.61
C GLY A 364 -2.75 -0.81 -0.72
N VAL A 365 -2.65 -0.08 0.39
CA VAL A 365 -1.72 -0.34 1.50
C VAL A 365 -2.47 -0.35 2.83
N MET A 366 -1.93 -1.06 3.81
CA MET A 366 -2.42 -1.02 5.18
C MET A 366 -1.29 -0.73 6.16
N ILE A 367 -1.60 -0.09 7.28
CA ILE A 367 -0.65 0.38 8.28
C ILE A 367 -0.90 -0.35 9.60
N TRP A 368 0.11 -1.02 10.15
CA TRP A 368 0.14 -1.53 11.51
C TRP A 368 1.22 -0.83 12.31
N GLU A 369 0.95 0.02 13.30
CA GLU A 369 -0.30 0.66 13.58
C GLU A 369 -0.05 2.17 13.82
N LEU A 370 -1.10 2.97 13.70
CA LEU A 370 -0.99 4.43 13.58
C LEU A 370 -0.26 5.12 14.75
N ALA A 371 -0.43 4.62 15.98
CA ALA A 371 0.15 5.29 17.15
C ALA A 371 1.68 5.12 17.27
N GLN A 372 2.25 4.14 16.58
CA GLN A 372 3.70 3.88 16.66
C GLN A 372 4.56 4.88 15.87
N ASP A 373 3.93 5.72 15.06
CA ASP A 373 4.54 6.87 14.37
C ASP A 373 4.12 8.21 15.03
N HIS A 374 3.21 8.17 16.02
CA HIS A 374 2.58 9.39 16.54
C HIS A 374 3.53 10.26 17.36
N HIS A 375 3.57 11.54 17.03
CA HIS A 375 4.31 12.59 17.75
C HIS A 375 3.32 13.67 18.20
N ALA A 376 3.04 13.74 19.49
CA ALA A 376 2.10 14.72 20.03
C ALA A 376 2.46 16.17 19.59
N GLY A 377 1.52 16.82 18.93
CA GLY A 377 1.68 18.20 18.44
C GLY A 377 2.60 18.36 17.21
N GLN A 378 3.03 17.28 16.57
CA GLN A 378 3.83 17.28 15.34
C GLN A 378 3.17 16.38 14.28
N PRO A 379 3.41 16.59 12.99
CA PRO A 379 2.98 15.64 11.96
C PRO A 379 3.70 14.30 12.11
N ASP A 380 2.96 13.20 12.00
CA ASP A 380 3.46 11.84 12.06
C ASP A 380 4.24 11.52 10.78
N PRO A 381 5.58 11.34 10.81
CA PRO A 381 6.42 11.39 9.60
C PRO A 381 6.16 10.27 8.60
N LEU A 382 5.86 9.04 9.06
CA LEU A 382 5.56 7.92 8.16
C LEU A 382 4.19 8.10 7.52
N LEU A 383 3.19 8.49 8.31
CA LEU A 383 1.84 8.75 7.80
C LEU A 383 1.84 9.88 6.76
N GLN A 384 2.58 10.96 7.00
CA GLN A 384 2.73 12.05 6.03
C GLN A 384 3.43 11.59 4.75
N SER A 385 4.45 10.74 4.87
CA SER A 385 5.15 10.17 3.72
C SER A 385 4.24 9.30 2.84
N ILE A 386 3.39 8.48 3.47
CA ILE A 386 2.38 7.68 2.78
C ILE A 386 1.36 8.59 2.09
N LYS A 387 0.84 9.60 2.81
CA LYS A 387 -0.10 10.60 2.27
C LYS A 387 0.44 11.25 1.01
N GLN A 388 1.68 11.72 1.05
CA GLN A 388 2.35 12.34 -0.10
C GLN A 388 2.51 11.36 -1.26
N ALA A 389 2.89 10.11 -0.97
CA ALA A 389 3.06 9.08 -1.98
C ALA A 389 1.72 8.65 -2.60
N LEU A 390 0.62 8.66 -1.85
CA LEU A 390 -0.73 8.38 -2.32
C LEU A 390 -1.33 9.53 -3.10
N ALA A 391 -0.98 10.76 -2.76
CA ALA A 391 -1.37 11.90 -3.57
C ALA A 391 -0.94 11.61 -5.00
N THR A 392 -1.90 11.37 -5.89
CA THR A 392 -1.64 11.18 -7.31
C THR A 392 -0.67 12.29 -7.71
N PRO A 393 0.43 12.01 -8.44
CA PRO A 393 1.17 13.08 -9.09
C PRO A 393 0.11 13.84 -9.87
N GLY A 394 -0.23 15.04 -9.40
CA GLY A 394 -1.31 15.82 -9.96
C GLY A 394 -1.14 15.79 -11.46
N SER A 395 -2.20 15.60 -12.20
CA SER A 395 -2.19 15.44 -13.65
C SER A 395 -1.10 16.33 -14.20
N THR A 396 -0.12 15.75 -14.90
CA THR A 396 0.90 16.53 -15.58
C THR A 396 0.14 17.50 -16.46
N ALA A 397 -0.09 18.71 -15.98
CA ALA A 397 -0.80 19.71 -16.73
C ALA A 397 0.21 20.27 -17.73
N ILE A 398 -0.06 20.05 -19.00
CA ILE A 398 0.68 20.69 -20.08
C ILE A 398 -0.14 21.91 -20.47
N GLN A 399 0.35 23.08 -20.14
CA GLN A 399 -0.27 24.36 -20.54
C GLN A 399 0.58 25.07 -21.58
N LEU A 400 -0.06 25.54 -22.63
CA LEU A 400 0.55 26.48 -23.57
C LEU A 400 0.47 27.88 -22.96
N ASN A 401 1.63 28.45 -22.65
CA ASN A 401 1.72 29.81 -22.12
C ASN A 401 2.46 30.69 -23.12
N GLY A 402 1.71 31.29 -24.05
CA GLY A 402 2.26 32.06 -25.16
C GLY A 402 3.13 31.21 -26.09
N GLN A 403 4.44 31.45 -26.10
CA GLN A 403 5.42 30.70 -26.89
C GLN A 403 6.19 29.63 -26.08
N SER A 404 5.74 29.26 -24.90
CA SER A 404 6.33 28.20 -24.07
C SER A 404 5.31 27.16 -23.65
N ILE A 405 5.76 25.95 -23.43
CA ILE A 405 4.97 24.90 -22.80
C ILE A 405 5.34 24.87 -21.32
N ASP A 406 4.36 24.98 -20.45
CA ASP A 406 4.53 24.83 -19.01
C ASP A 406 4.09 23.43 -18.57
N LEU A 407 5.02 22.71 -17.95
CA LEU A 407 4.82 21.36 -17.43
C LEU A 407 4.63 21.45 -15.92
N GLY A 408 3.39 21.37 -15.47
CA GLY A 408 3.05 21.30 -14.05
C GLY A 408 2.98 19.85 -13.56
N PHE A 409 3.67 19.51 -12.46
CA PHE A 409 3.53 18.22 -11.79
C PHE A 409 3.71 18.36 -10.28
N THR A 410 2.99 17.55 -9.52
CA THR A 410 3.13 17.52 -8.06
C THR A 410 4.46 16.87 -7.67
N SER A 411 5.20 17.51 -6.78
CA SER A 411 6.49 17.06 -6.29
C SER A 411 6.45 16.72 -4.81
N MET A 412 7.30 15.80 -4.36
CA MET A 412 7.52 15.52 -2.93
C MET A 412 8.59 16.48 -2.37
N PRO A 413 8.49 16.91 -1.11
CA PRO A 413 9.56 17.67 -0.47
C PRO A 413 10.90 16.93 -0.59
N LEU A 414 11.95 17.64 -0.96
CA LEU A 414 13.30 17.12 -1.13
C LEU A 414 13.46 15.99 -2.17
N GLY A 415 12.38 15.59 -2.85
CA GLY A 415 12.47 14.67 -3.99
C GLY A 415 13.27 15.26 -5.13
N SER A 416 14.08 14.46 -5.80
CA SER A 416 14.81 14.87 -7.00
C SER A 416 14.07 14.39 -8.24
N TYR A 417 13.88 15.28 -9.22
CA TYR A 417 13.12 14.98 -10.43
C TYR A 417 13.93 15.32 -11.68
N ARG A 418 13.86 14.43 -12.67
CA ARG A 418 14.39 14.66 -14.01
C ARG A 418 13.24 14.77 -15.00
N VAL A 419 13.10 15.93 -15.64
CA VAL A 419 12.12 16.13 -16.70
C VAL A 419 12.79 15.91 -18.04
N GLN A 420 12.21 15.04 -18.85
CA GLN A 420 12.72 14.67 -20.16
C GLN A 420 11.67 14.81 -21.23
N TRP A 421 12.11 15.04 -22.47
CA TRP A 421 11.26 15.08 -23.64
C TRP A 421 11.80 14.17 -24.76
N SER A 422 10.91 13.74 -25.65
CA SER A 422 11.22 13.00 -26.87
C SER A 422 10.25 13.37 -27.99
N SER A 423 10.71 13.30 -29.22
CA SER A 423 9.82 13.40 -30.41
C SER A 423 9.09 12.09 -30.70
N ASN A 424 9.46 10.98 -30.03
CA ASN A 424 8.86 9.67 -30.22
C ASN A 424 8.62 8.98 -28.87
N VAL A 425 7.38 8.57 -28.59
CA VAL A 425 7.00 7.94 -27.32
C VAL A 425 7.45 6.48 -27.20
N SER A 426 7.57 5.77 -28.33
CA SER A 426 7.73 4.31 -28.36
C SER A 426 9.15 3.81 -28.64
N GLY A 427 10.20 4.63 -28.45
CA GLY A 427 11.56 4.16 -28.64
C GLY A 427 12.59 5.20 -29.09
N GLY A 428 12.24 6.47 -28.99
CA GLY A 428 13.18 7.57 -29.30
C GLY A 428 14.13 7.87 -28.12
N PRO A 429 15.24 8.54 -28.38
CA PRO A 429 16.09 9.05 -27.31
C PRO A 429 15.32 10.08 -26.48
N TRP A 430 15.49 10.00 -25.16
CA TRP A 430 14.95 10.97 -24.21
C TRP A 430 16.02 11.99 -23.86
N SER A 431 15.74 13.25 -24.15
CA SER A 431 16.63 14.37 -23.82
C SER A 431 16.16 15.05 -22.54
N THR A 432 17.10 15.42 -21.66
CA THR A 432 16.77 16.16 -20.44
C THR A 432 16.40 17.60 -20.81
N LEU A 433 15.29 18.10 -20.30
CA LEU A 433 14.94 19.50 -20.37
C LEU A 433 15.95 20.31 -19.55
N ALA A 434 16.17 21.56 -19.87
CA ALA A 434 17.31 22.43 -19.48
C ALA A 434 17.78 22.42 -18.01
N MET A 435 17.16 21.66 -17.11
CA MET A 435 17.59 21.42 -15.73
C MET A 435 17.88 19.95 -15.51
N THR A 436 19.04 19.64 -14.90
CA THR A 436 19.46 18.26 -14.68
C THR A 436 18.67 17.54 -13.60
N ASN A 437 18.40 18.22 -12.48
CA ASN A 437 17.54 17.72 -11.39
C ASN A 437 16.81 18.91 -10.75
N VAL A 438 15.52 18.74 -10.48
CA VAL A 438 14.69 19.74 -9.78
C VAL A 438 14.35 19.17 -8.41
N SER A 439 14.64 19.97 -7.38
CA SER A 439 14.25 19.61 -6.01
C SER A 439 12.74 19.82 -5.81
N GLY A 440 12.07 18.81 -5.25
CA GLY A 440 10.65 18.90 -4.95
C GLY A 440 10.36 19.83 -3.78
N THR A 441 9.26 20.53 -3.88
CA THR A 441 8.79 21.50 -2.87
C THR A 441 7.67 20.96 -1.99
N GLY A 442 7.11 19.79 -2.31
CA GLY A 442 5.86 19.29 -1.72
C GLY A 442 4.59 19.86 -2.38
N GLY A 443 4.75 20.73 -3.36
CA GLY A 443 3.68 21.34 -4.16
C GLY A 443 3.83 21.05 -5.64
N VAL A 444 3.09 21.79 -6.46
CA VAL A 444 3.20 21.72 -7.93
C VAL A 444 4.48 22.42 -8.36
N LEU A 445 5.34 21.70 -9.09
CA LEU A 445 6.47 22.26 -9.81
C LEU A 445 6.05 22.62 -11.22
N HIS A 446 6.50 23.77 -11.69
CA HIS A 446 6.28 24.27 -13.03
C HIS A 446 7.61 24.32 -13.77
N ILE A 447 7.74 23.56 -14.84
CA ILE A 447 8.97 23.48 -15.67
C ILE A 447 8.64 23.99 -17.06
N PRO A 448 9.17 25.16 -17.45
CA PRO A 448 8.95 25.69 -18.79
C PRO A 448 9.79 24.98 -19.84
N ASP A 449 9.20 24.63 -20.96
CA ASP A 449 9.91 24.28 -22.19
C ASP A 449 9.77 25.44 -23.20
N PRO A 450 10.84 26.18 -23.48
CA PRO A 450 10.79 27.33 -24.39
C PRO A 450 10.71 26.91 -25.88
N SER A 451 10.73 25.63 -26.18
CA SER A 451 10.87 25.14 -27.55
C SER A 451 9.52 24.77 -28.19
N VAL A 452 8.63 25.73 -28.38
CA VAL A 452 7.29 25.54 -28.99
C VAL A 452 7.28 25.21 -30.47
N ASN A 453 8.40 25.34 -31.17
CA ASN A 453 8.44 25.23 -32.64
C ASN A 453 8.61 23.82 -33.20
N GLN A 454 8.49 22.78 -32.38
CA GLN A 454 8.56 21.40 -32.85
C GLN A 454 7.20 20.71 -32.90
N ALA A 455 6.92 20.04 -34.02
CA ALA A 455 5.60 19.51 -34.34
C ALA A 455 5.04 18.44 -33.37
N LYS A 456 5.87 17.78 -32.57
CA LYS A 456 5.46 16.80 -31.54
C LYS A 456 6.52 16.70 -30.45
N ARG A 457 6.09 16.83 -29.18
CA ARG A 457 6.90 16.52 -28.01
C ARG A 457 6.12 15.68 -27.03
N PHE A 458 6.78 14.66 -26.51
CA PHE A 458 6.31 13.83 -25.40
C PHE A 458 7.19 14.15 -24.20
N TYR A 459 6.59 14.19 -23.01
CA TYR A 459 7.31 14.52 -21.78
C TYR A 459 7.17 13.36 -20.78
N ARG A 460 8.21 13.19 -19.98
CA ARG A 460 8.16 12.33 -18.80
C ARG A 460 8.89 12.96 -17.64
N VAL A 461 8.38 12.70 -16.44
CA VAL A 461 9.04 13.03 -15.18
C VAL A 461 9.55 11.73 -14.58
N GLN A 462 10.81 11.71 -14.20
CA GLN A 462 11.44 10.57 -13.54
C GLN A 462 12.01 11.02 -12.21
N THR A 463 11.92 10.19 -11.17
CA THR A 463 12.77 10.28 -10.00
C THR A 463 14.07 9.55 -10.33
N PRO A 464 15.22 10.23 -10.34
CA PRO A 464 16.49 9.54 -10.48
C PRO A 464 16.68 8.56 -9.32
N PRO A 465 17.34 7.43 -9.56
CA PRO A 465 17.65 6.45 -8.52
C PRO A 465 18.50 7.03 -7.40
#